data_58ae73f78ee28ace5abcb6dd7625e63a
#
_entry.id   58ae73f78ee28ace5abcb6dd7625e63a
#
_cell.length_a   1.000
_cell.length_b   1.000
_cell.length_c   1.000
_cell.angle_alpha   90.00
_cell.angle_beta   90.00
_cell.angle_gamma   90.00
#
_symmetry.space_group_name_H-M   'P 1'
#
loop_
_entity.id
_entity.type
_entity.pdbx_description
1 polymer ?
#
loop_
_entity_poly.entity_id
_entity_poly.type
_entity_poly.pdbx_seq_one_letter_code
_entity_poly.pdbx_strand_id
1 'polypeptide(L)'
;IIARTIKAIKAKFPTMFIVTDLCFCEYTDHGHCGILDPKTQSVDNDKTLEISAQQALVHARAGADMIAPSGMMDGIITTLRNALDENGFPNLPIMAYSTKFASGYYGPFRDVAESTPSFGDRRTYQMNPANRLEAIEESLEDEKEGADILMVKPALAFLDIVRDIRNQTNLPLC
;
A
#
# COMPACT_ATOMS: atom_id res chain seq x y z
N ILE A 1 -15.38 -9.35 3.43
CA ILE A 1 -16.02 -8.03 3.58
C ILE A 1 -15.78 -7.23 2.32
N ILE A 2 -14.55 -6.87 1.94
CA ILE A 2 -14.18 -5.92 0.86
C ILE A 2 -14.83 -6.31 -0.48
N ALA A 3 -14.65 -7.55 -0.95
CA ALA A 3 -15.24 -8.00 -2.22
C ALA A 3 -16.77 -7.83 -2.27
N ARG A 4 -17.47 -8.07 -1.16
CA ARG A 4 -18.92 -7.85 -1.07
C ARG A 4 -19.26 -6.37 -1.14
N THR A 5 -18.48 -5.53 -0.49
CA THR A 5 -18.67 -4.06 -0.50
C THR A 5 -18.43 -3.49 -1.90
N ILE A 6 -17.34 -3.86 -2.58
CA ILE A 6 -17.07 -3.42 -3.96
C ILE A 6 -18.24 -3.80 -4.87
N LYS A 7 -18.69 -5.05 -4.85
CA LYS A 7 -19.82 -5.52 -5.66
C LYS A 7 -21.10 -4.75 -5.37
N ALA A 8 -21.40 -4.48 -4.11
CA ALA A 8 -22.58 -3.71 -3.73
C ALA A 8 -22.53 -2.25 -4.21
N ILE A 9 -21.35 -1.60 -4.12
CA ILE A 9 -21.15 -0.24 -4.63
C ILE A 9 -21.29 -0.23 -6.15
N LYS A 10 -20.61 -1.12 -6.86
CA LYS A 10 -20.69 -1.20 -8.34
C LYS A 10 -22.11 -1.51 -8.84
N ALA A 11 -22.86 -2.33 -8.12
CA ALA A 11 -24.26 -2.60 -8.47
C ALA A 11 -25.15 -1.35 -8.35
N LYS A 12 -24.88 -0.48 -7.37
CA LYS A 12 -25.68 0.75 -7.13
C LYS A 12 -25.14 1.95 -7.92
N PHE A 13 -23.82 2.02 -8.10
CA PHE A 13 -23.11 3.14 -8.74
C PHE A 13 -22.09 2.59 -9.75
N PRO A 14 -22.54 2.11 -10.93
CA PRO A 14 -21.66 1.42 -11.89
C PRO A 14 -20.48 2.25 -12.40
N THR A 15 -20.62 3.57 -12.44
CA THR A 15 -19.59 4.50 -12.91
C THR A 15 -18.65 5.01 -11.82
N MET A 16 -18.89 4.64 -10.56
CA MET A 16 -18.02 5.06 -9.45
C MET A 16 -16.67 4.38 -9.58
N PHE A 17 -15.61 5.19 -9.60
CA PHE A 17 -14.23 4.68 -9.57
C PHE A 17 -13.87 4.27 -8.15
N ILE A 18 -13.49 3.01 -7.96
CA ILE A 18 -13.18 2.42 -6.65
C ILE A 18 -11.68 2.14 -6.57
N VAL A 19 -11.00 2.88 -5.69
CA VAL A 19 -9.63 2.58 -5.27
C VAL A 19 -9.70 1.79 -3.97
N THR A 20 -9.08 0.61 -3.94
CA THR A 20 -9.06 -0.22 -2.74
C THR A 20 -7.73 -0.10 -2.01
N ASP A 21 -7.77 0.23 -0.73
CA ASP A 21 -6.64 0.00 0.17
C ASP A 21 -6.39 -1.51 0.29
N LEU A 22 -5.14 -1.92 0.16
CA LEU A 22 -4.70 -3.29 0.34
C LEU A 22 -3.76 -3.34 1.53
N CYS A 23 -4.32 -3.71 2.68
CA CYS A 23 -3.61 -3.82 3.95
C CYS A 23 -4.26 -4.88 4.84
N PHE A 24 -3.54 -5.30 5.88
CA PHE A 24 -4.00 -6.29 6.86
C PHE A 24 -4.28 -5.69 8.23
N CYS A 25 -3.83 -4.47 8.53
CA CYS A 25 -3.85 -3.90 9.88
C CYS A 25 -5.26 -3.76 10.49
N GLU A 26 -6.29 -3.62 9.68
CA GLU A 26 -7.70 -3.53 10.13
C GLU A 26 -8.35 -4.91 10.34
N TYR A 27 -7.64 -5.99 9.96
CA TYR A 27 -8.18 -7.36 9.94
C TYR A 27 -7.37 -8.33 10.79
N THR A 28 -6.34 -7.84 11.46
CA THR A 28 -5.49 -8.62 12.38
C THR A 28 -5.70 -8.16 13.82
N ASP A 29 -5.60 -9.07 14.76
CA ASP A 29 -5.69 -8.79 16.20
C ASP A 29 -4.48 -7.99 16.73
N HIS A 30 -3.36 -8.06 16.03
CA HIS A 30 -2.13 -7.34 16.38
C HIS A 30 -1.99 -5.96 15.72
N GLY A 31 -2.81 -5.59 14.73
CA GLY A 31 -2.80 -4.28 14.08
C GLY A 31 -1.57 -3.97 13.19
N HIS A 32 -0.70 -4.94 12.93
CA HIS A 32 0.38 -4.79 11.97
C HIS A 32 -0.06 -5.06 10.53
N CYS A 33 0.68 -4.51 9.55
CA CYS A 33 0.31 -4.51 8.14
C CYS A 33 0.74 -5.79 7.38
N GLY A 34 0.88 -6.92 8.05
CA GLY A 34 1.29 -8.17 7.42
C GLY A 34 1.30 -9.35 8.37
N ILE A 35 1.84 -10.45 7.90
CA ILE A 35 2.00 -11.69 8.65
C ILE A 35 3.19 -11.55 9.59
N LEU A 36 3.04 -11.91 10.85
CA LEU A 36 4.13 -11.86 11.82
C LEU A 36 4.98 -13.14 11.80
N ASP A 37 6.29 -12.97 11.86
CA ASP A 37 7.20 -14.04 12.21
C ASP A 37 7.05 -14.33 13.73
N PRO A 38 6.70 -15.56 14.11
CA PRO A 38 6.45 -15.91 15.52
C PRO A 38 7.70 -15.81 16.41
N LYS A 39 8.90 -15.80 15.83
CA LYS A 39 10.15 -15.73 16.58
C LYS A 39 10.58 -14.29 16.85
N THR A 40 10.46 -13.42 15.83
CA THR A 40 10.93 -12.03 15.91
C THR A 40 9.81 -11.06 16.29
N GLN A 41 8.57 -11.45 16.15
CA GLN A 41 7.38 -10.59 16.29
C GLN A 41 7.39 -9.40 15.30
N SER A 42 8.20 -9.50 14.25
CA SER A 42 8.23 -8.54 13.14
C SER A 42 7.39 -9.04 11.98
N VAL A 43 6.98 -8.14 11.08
CA VAL A 43 6.30 -8.55 9.85
C VAL A 43 7.26 -9.33 8.96
N ASP A 44 6.84 -10.52 8.53
CA ASP A 44 7.52 -11.37 7.57
C ASP A 44 7.14 -10.87 6.17
N ASN A 45 8.08 -10.22 5.51
CA ASN A 45 7.88 -9.60 4.20
C ASN A 45 7.36 -10.63 3.18
N ASP A 46 8.08 -11.70 2.98
CA ASP A 46 7.84 -12.66 1.89
C ASP A 46 6.49 -13.36 2.05
N LYS A 47 6.15 -13.80 3.26
CA LYS A 47 4.82 -14.37 3.53
C LYS A 47 3.69 -13.35 3.35
N THR A 48 3.97 -12.08 3.67
CA THR A 48 3.00 -11.01 3.46
C THR A 48 2.77 -10.76 1.97
N LEU A 49 3.80 -10.80 1.14
CA LEU A 49 3.68 -10.69 -0.32
C LEU A 49 2.77 -11.77 -0.92
N GLU A 50 2.95 -13.03 -0.51
CA GLU A 50 2.14 -14.16 -1.00
C GLU A 50 0.63 -13.95 -0.76
N ILE A 51 0.27 -13.48 0.44
CA ILE A 51 -1.13 -13.23 0.80
C ILE A 51 -1.64 -11.94 0.16
N SER A 52 -0.79 -10.92 0.00
CA SER A 52 -1.15 -9.67 -0.68
C SER A 52 -1.54 -9.91 -2.14
N ALA A 53 -0.82 -10.79 -2.84
CA ALA A 53 -1.18 -11.20 -4.21
C ALA A 53 -2.61 -11.79 -4.27
N GLN A 54 -2.94 -12.68 -3.34
CA GLN A 54 -4.28 -13.27 -3.26
C GLN A 54 -5.35 -12.20 -2.94
N GLN A 55 -5.05 -11.27 -2.03
CA GLN A 55 -5.95 -10.17 -1.67
C GLN A 55 -6.21 -9.26 -2.87
N ALA A 56 -5.19 -8.90 -3.65
CA ALA A 56 -5.33 -8.10 -4.86
C ALA A 56 -6.25 -8.77 -5.88
N LEU A 57 -6.10 -10.06 -6.11
CA LEU A 57 -6.98 -10.81 -7.02
C LEU A 57 -8.44 -10.85 -6.54
N VAL A 58 -8.67 -10.91 -5.23
CA VAL A 58 -10.03 -10.82 -4.67
C VAL A 58 -10.65 -9.44 -4.93
N HIS A 59 -9.88 -8.36 -4.78
CA HIS A 59 -10.33 -7.00 -5.06
C HIS A 59 -10.59 -6.80 -6.57
N ALA A 60 -9.67 -7.24 -7.43
CA ALA A 60 -9.78 -7.16 -8.88
C ALA A 60 -11.03 -7.89 -9.40
N ARG A 61 -11.24 -9.15 -8.99
CA ARG A 61 -12.41 -9.96 -9.35
C ARG A 61 -13.73 -9.39 -8.81
N ALA A 62 -13.68 -8.58 -7.77
CA ALA A 62 -14.85 -7.90 -7.22
C ALA A 62 -15.23 -6.64 -8.00
N GLY A 63 -14.33 -6.09 -8.83
CA GLY A 63 -14.54 -4.92 -9.68
C GLY A 63 -13.90 -3.64 -9.13
N ALA A 64 -12.79 -3.75 -8.37
CA ALA A 64 -11.95 -2.59 -8.08
C ALA A 64 -11.38 -2.00 -9.37
N ASP A 65 -11.28 -0.68 -9.44
CA ASP A 65 -10.71 0.04 -10.59
C ASP A 65 -9.23 0.40 -10.39
N MET A 66 -8.72 0.29 -9.16
CA MET A 66 -7.33 0.51 -8.79
C MET A 66 -7.02 -0.18 -7.46
N ILE A 67 -5.81 -0.71 -7.32
CA ILE A 67 -5.29 -1.28 -6.08
C ILE A 67 -4.27 -0.33 -5.47
N ALA A 68 -4.31 -0.11 -4.16
CA ALA A 68 -3.41 0.78 -3.44
C ALA A 68 -2.79 0.06 -2.22
N PRO A 69 -1.67 -0.67 -2.40
CA PRO A 69 -1.03 -1.40 -1.30
C PRO A 69 -0.40 -0.44 -0.29
N SER A 70 -0.93 -0.39 0.93
CA SER A 70 -0.47 0.53 1.96
C SER A 70 0.45 -0.07 3.01
N GLY A 71 0.80 -1.35 2.86
CA GLY A 71 1.59 -2.12 3.83
C GLY A 71 3.09 -1.82 3.83
N MET A 72 3.64 -1.23 2.78
CA MET A 72 5.08 -0.95 2.64
C MET A 72 5.96 -2.21 2.64
N MET A 73 5.49 -3.30 2.05
CA MET A 73 6.32 -4.50 1.88
C MET A 73 7.26 -4.32 0.69
N ASP A 74 8.51 -4.71 0.86
CA ASP A 74 9.52 -4.69 -0.19
C ASP A 74 9.14 -5.66 -1.32
N GLY A 75 9.18 -5.20 -2.59
CA GLY A 75 8.78 -5.97 -3.77
C GLY A 75 7.26 -6.15 -3.93
N ILE A 76 6.45 -5.38 -3.20
CA ILE A 76 4.99 -5.51 -3.26
C ILE A 76 4.43 -5.20 -4.66
N ILE A 77 4.95 -4.19 -5.33
CA ILE A 77 4.44 -3.76 -6.64
C ILE A 77 4.69 -4.84 -7.69
N THR A 78 5.92 -5.36 -7.78
CA THR A 78 6.24 -6.50 -8.67
C THR A 78 5.33 -7.70 -8.38
N THR A 79 5.13 -8.03 -7.10
CA THR A 79 4.29 -9.16 -6.70
C THR A 79 2.85 -9.00 -7.16
N LEU A 80 2.27 -7.81 -6.93
CA LEU A 80 0.89 -7.52 -7.33
C LEU A 80 0.75 -7.44 -8.85
N ARG A 81 1.71 -6.81 -9.55
CA ARG A 81 1.68 -6.69 -11.01
C ARG A 81 1.69 -8.05 -11.67
N ASN A 82 2.63 -8.92 -11.28
CA ASN A 82 2.71 -10.28 -11.79
C ASN A 82 1.41 -11.07 -11.53
N ALA A 83 0.90 -11.03 -10.31
CA ALA A 83 -0.34 -11.74 -9.97
C ALA A 83 -1.54 -11.24 -10.78
N LEU A 84 -1.66 -9.93 -10.98
CA LEU A 84 -2.75 -9.33 -11.77
C LEU A 84 -2.63 -9.69 -13.24
N ASP A 85 -1.44 -9.59 -13.83
CA ASP A 85 -1.19 -9.90 -15.23
C ASP A 85 -1.50 -11.38 -15.57
N GLU A 86 -0.97 -12.29 -14.77
CA GLU A 86 -1.18 -13.74 -14.93
C GLU A 86 -2.65 -14.15 -14.77
N ASN A 87 -3.45 -13.34 -14.07
CA ASN A 87 -4.87 -13.65 -13.83
C ASN A 87 -5.85 -12.81 -14.69
N GLY A 88 -5.36 -12.13 -15.73
CA GLY A 88 -6.20 -11.44 -16.72
C GLY A 88 -6.59 -10.01 -16.35
N PHE A 89 -5.83 -9.37 -15.45
CA PHE A 89 -6.01 -7.96 -15.05
C PHE A 89 -4.81 -7.06 -15.40
N PRO A 90 -4.22 -7.15 -16.63
CA PRO A 90 -3.01 -6.40 -16.95
C PRO A 90 -3.21 -4.87 -16.98
N ASN A 91 -4.45 -4.41 -17.10
CA ASN A 91 -4.79 -3.00 -17.15
C ASN A 91 -5.31 -2.44 -15.82
N LEU A 92 -5.31 -3.23 -14.74
CA LEU A 92 -5.72 -2.74 -13.43
C LEU A 92 -4.56 -1.94 -12.80
N PRO A 93 -4.70 -0.61 -12.62
CA PRO A 93 -3.61 0.21 -12.14
C PRO A 93 -3.29 -0.04 -10.67
N ILE A 94 -2.02 0.20 -10.32
CA ILE A 94 -1.49 0.12 -8.96
C ILE A 94 -1.02 1.51 -8.52
N MET A 95 -1.58 2.02 -7.42
CA MET A 95 -1.10 3.22 -6.75
C MET A 95 -0.21 2.81 -5.58
N ALA A 96 1.09 2.94 -5.76
CA ALA A 96 2.07 2.54 -4.77
C ALA A 96 2.16 3.56 -3.62
N TYR A 97 2.13 3.10 -2.39
CA TYR A 97 2.51 3.89 -1.22
C TYR A 97 4.04 3.94 -1.10
N SER A 98 4.70 4.39 -2.14
CA SER A 98 6.15 4.31 -2.34
C SER A 98 6.96 4.96 -1.22
N THR A 99 6.45 6.06 -0.68
CA THR A 99 7.08 6.79 0.42
C THR A 99 6.10 6.96 1.57
N LYS A 100 6.16 6.08 2.55
CA LYS A 100 5.31 6.16 3.74
C LYS A 100 6.17 6.25 5.00
N PHE A 101 6.30 7.45 5.54
CA PHE A 101 7.13 7.71 6.71
C PHE A 101 6.49 7.25 8.02
N ALA A 102 7.31 6.75 8.95
CA ALA A 102 6.91 6.44 10.32
C ALA A 102 6.72 7.75 11.11
N SER A 103 5.65 8.48 10.79
CA SER A 103 5.37 9.84 11.27
C SER A 103 4.43 9.87 12.47
N GLY A 104 4.65 10.82 13.38
CA GLY A 104 3.73 11.15 14.46
C GLY A 104 2.36 11.68 14.00
N TYR A 105 2.25 12.15 12.75
CA TYR A 105 0.98 12.57 12.14
C TYR A 105 -0.04 11.45 11.99
N TYR A 106 0.35 10.19 12.15
CA TYR A 106 -0.59 9.05 12.12
C TYR A 106 -1.39 8.85 13.42
N GLY A 107 -1.08 9.54 14.50
CA GLY A 107 -1.81 9.42 15.76
C GLY A 107 -3.32 9.50 15.59
N PRO A 108 -3.86 10.65 15.11
CA PRO A 108 -5.31 10.80 14.90
C PRO A 108 -5.91 9.78 13.92
N PHE A 109 -5.18 9.42 12.86
CA PHE A 109 -5.63 8.40 11.91
C PHE A 109 -5.77 7.02 12.56
N ARG A 110 -4.78 6.61 13.36
CA ARG A 110 -4.80 5.32 14.07
C ARG A 110 -5.97 5.21 15.05
N ASP A 111 -6.29 6.32 15.73
CA ASP A 111 -7.41 6.37 16.66
C ASP A 111 -8.75 6.19 15.94
N VAL A 112 -8.93 6.86 14.79
CA VAL A 112 -10.16 6.77 13.99
C VAL A 112 -10.30 5.41 13.31
N ALA A 113 -9.19 4.86 12.80
CA ALA A 113 -9.18 3.58 12.08
C ALA A 113 -9.12 2.35 13.02
N GLU A 114 -9.04 2.57 14.34
CA GLU A 114 -8.87 1.49 15.34
C GLU A 114 -7.73 0.51 14.97
N SER A 115 -6.67 1.03 14.33
CA SER A 115 -5.57 0.26 13.74
C SER A 115 -4.22 0.46 14.44
N THR A 116 -4.25 0.89 15.70
CA THR A 116 -3.04 1.02 16.51
C THR A 116 -2.46 -0.38 16.77
N PRO A 117 -1.15 -0.61 16.48
CA PRO A 117 -0.53 -1.88 16.81
C PRO A 117 -0.68 -2.22 18.29
N SER A 118 -1.01 -3.46 18.61
CA SER A 118 -1.18 -3.94 19.99
C SER A 118 0.16 -4.05 20.74
N PHE A 119 1.27 -4.08 19.99
CA PHE A 119 2.65 -4.05 20.52
C PHE A 119 3.59 -3.43 19.49
N GLY A 120 4.77 -2.97 19.93
CA GLY A 120 5.78 -2.38 19.06
C GLY A 120 5.33 -1.14 18.31
N ASP A 121 5.90 -0.95 17.12
CA ASP A 121 5.53 0.12 16.20
C ASP A 121 5.71 -0.35 14.73
N ARG A 122 5.56 0.57 13.77
CA ARG A 122 5.65 0.24 12.34
C ARG A 122 6.98 0.65 11.69
N ARG A 123 8.01 1.00 12.49
CA ARG A 123 9.31 1.48 11.98
C ARG A 123 10.13 0.41 11.26
N THR A 124 9.78 -0.85 11.42
CA THR A 124 10.44 -1.97 10.74
C THR A 124 10.06 -2.08 9.25
N TYR A 125 8.96 -1.41 8.83
CA TYR A 125 8.49 -1.41 7.46
C TYR A 125 7.98 -0.04 6.95
N GLN A 126 7.90 0.98 7.81
CA GLN A 126 7.68 2.37 7.38
C GLN A 126 9.00 3.12 7.43
N MET A 127 9.19 4.05 6.50
CA MET A 127 10.44 4.78 6.32
C MET A 127 10.81 5.69 7.49
N ASN A 128 12.10 5.84 7.70
CA ASN A 128 12.63 6.83 8.62
C ASN A 128 12.40 8.26 8.05
N PRO A 129 11.67 9.15 8.77
CA PRO A 129 11.41 10.52 8.31
C PRO A 129 12.66 11.36 8.01
N ALA A 130 13.82 10.97 8.55
CA ALA A 130 15.09 11.66 8.31
C ALA A 130 15.87 11.12 7.09
N ASN A 131 15.40 10.04 6.45
CA ASN A 131 16.09 9.42 5.31
C ASN A 131 15.43 9.80 3.97
N ARG A 132 15.83 10.97 3.44
CA ARG A 132 15.36 11.48 2.14
C ARG A 132 15.77 10.58 0.96
N LEU A 133 16.97 10.01 1.00
CA LEU A 133 17.48 9.23 -0.13
C LEU A 133 16.70 7.94 -0.32
N GLU A 134 16.40 7.23 0.75
CA GLU A 134 15.56 6.03 0.75
C GLU A 134 14.19 6.31 0.10
N ALA A 135 13.57 7.45 0.46
CA ALA A 135 12.28 7.83 -0.11
C ALA A 135 12.30 8.00 -1.64
N ILE A 136 13.39 8.54 -2.17
CA ILE A 136 13.57 8.71 -3.62
C ILE A 136 13.85 7.36 -4.29
N GLU A 137 14.77 6.57 -3.74
CA GLU A 137 15.16 5.27 -4.28
C GLU A 137 13.97 4.34 -4.35
N GLU A 138 13.21 4.21 -3.27
CA GLU A 138 12.03 3.36 -3.17
C GLU A 138 10.93 3.78 -4.17
N SER A 139 10.71 5.09 -4.33
CA SER A 139 9.74 5.56 -5.32
C SER A 139 10.13 5.22 -6.75
N LEU A 140 11.41 5.29 -7.08
CA LEU A 140 11.91 4.92 -8.41
C LEU A 140 11.95 3.41 -8.62
N GLU A 141 12.10 2.62 -7.56
CA GLU A 141 12.02 1.18 -7.63
C GLU A 141 10.59 0.73 -7.87
N ASP A 142 9.62 1.28 -7.13
CA ASP A 142 8.19 1.03 -7.37
C ASP A 142 7.75 1.37 -8.81
N GLU A 143 8.29 2.47 -9.40
CA GLU A 143 8.06 2.80 -10.81
C GLU A 143 8.57 1.70 -11.74
N LYS A 144 9.79 1.20 -11.52
CA LYS A 144 10.38 0.09 -12.31
C LYS A 144 9.63 -1.22 -12.12
N GLU A 145 9.10 -1.45 -10.92
CA GLU A 145 8.28 -2.61 -10.57
C GLU A 145 6.89 -2.59 -11.22
N GLY A 146 6.47 -1.47 -11.80
CA GLY A 146 5.23 -1.35 -12.54
C GLY A 146 4.10 -0.62 -11.80
N ALA A 147 4.42 0.28 -10.88
CA ALA A 147 3.46 1.22 -10.32
C ALA A 147 2.97 2.21 -11.40
N ASP A 148 1.70 2.57 -11.36
CA ASP A 148 1.09 3.57 -12.24
C ASP A 148 1.01 4.95 -11.59
N ILE A 149 0.95 4.99 -10.26
CA ILE A 149 0.92 6.22 -9.45
C ILE A 149 1.83 6.00 -8.24
N LEU A 150 2.64 7.00 -7.90
CA LEU A 150 3.47 7.00 -6.69
C LEU A 150 2.84 7.88 -5.61
N MET A 151 2.97 7.52 -4.34
CA MET A 151 2.41 8.29 -3.23
C MET A 151 3.45 8.62 -2.17
N VAL A 152 3.40 9.87 -1.68
CA VAL A 152 4.14 10.31 -0.48
C VAL A 152 3.16 10.49 0.68
N LYS A 153 3.36 9.78 1.78
CA LYS A 153 2.45 9.83 2.93
C LYS A 153 3.19 9.89 4.27
N PRO A 154 2.86 10.85 5.14
CA PRO A 154 1.99 12.01 4.91
C PRO A 154 2.70 13.05 4.04
N ALA A 155 1.98 13.72 3.12
CA ALA A 155 2.63 14.62 2.16
C ALA A 155 2.90 16.03 2.74
N LEU A 156 1.99 16.57 3.58
CA LEU A 156 2.03 17.97 4.00
C LEU A 156 3.35 18.39 4.69
N ALA A 157 3.95 17.49 5.46
CA ALA A 157 5.22 17.74 6.14
C ALA A 157 6.46 17.35 5.30
N PHE A 158 6.28 16.82 4.09
CA PHE A 158 7.30 16.25 3.23
C PHE A 158 7.17 16.73 1.77
N LEU A 159 6.80 18.02 1.58
CA LEU A 159 6.63 18.60 0.24
C LEU A 159 7.94 18.70 -0.53
N ASP A 160 9.07 18.77 0.15
CA ASP A 160 10.41 18.65 -0.42
C ASP A 160 10.62 17.28 -1.07
N ILE A 161 10.21 16.19 -0.40
CA ILE A 161 10.27 14.83 -0.94
C ILE A 161 9.36 14.68 -2.16
N VAL A 162 8.13 15.21 -2.08
CA VAL A 162 7.21 15.24 -3.24
C VAL A 162 7.86 15.94 -4.42
N ARG A 163 8.55 17.06 -4.19
CA ARG A 163 9.26 17.81 -5.24
C ARG A 163 10.43 17.02 -5.82
N ASP A 164 11.20 16.36 -4.96
CA ASP A 164 12.37 15.58 -5.40
C ASP A 164 11.95 14.38 -6.26
N ILE A 165 10.94 13.62 -5.84
CA ILE A 165 10.39 12.52 -6.63
C ILE A 165 9.82 13.06 -7.96
N ARG A 166 9.05 14.16 -7.93
CA ARG A 166 8.51 14.78 -9.16
C ARG A 166 9.57 15.14 -10.18
N ASN A 167 10.79 15.49 -9.74
CA ASN A 167 11.86 15.83 -10.64
C ASN A 167 12.50 14.61 -11.34
N GLN A 168 12.19 13.40 -10.88
CA GLN A 168 12.83 12.17 -11.36
C GLN A 168 11.86 11.20 -12.04
N THR A 169 10.55 11.41 -11.93
CA THR A 169 9.53 10.58 -12.58
C THR A 169 8.52 11.40 -13.36
N ASN A 170 7.90 10.78 -14.37
CA ASN A 170 6.76 11.32 -15.10
C ASN A 170 5.42 10.74 -14.62
N LEU A 171 5.42 9.76 -13.72
CA LEU A 171 4.20 9.19 -13.16
C LEU A 171 3.41 10.24 -12.34
N PRO A 172 2.09 10.12 -12.26
CA PRO A 172 1.30 10.91 -11.34
C PRO A 172 1.77 10.72 -9.89
N LEU A 173 1.75 11.80 -9.09
CA LEU A 173 2.03 11.76 -7.66
C LEU A 173 0.77 12.04 -6.84
N CYS A 174 0.55 11.22 -5.83
CA CYS A 174 -0.52 11.35 -4.84
C CYS A 174 0.03 11.76 -3.47
#